data_a5b7a7add26772c23a3677f1bdbb93cd
#
_entry.id   a5b7a7add26772c23a3677f1bdbb93cd
#
_cell.length_a   1.000
_cell.length_b   1.000
_cell.length_c   1.000
_cell.angle_alpha   90.00
_cell.angle_beta   90.00
_cell.angle_gamma   90.00
#
_symmetry.space_group_name_H-M   'P 1'
#
loop_
_entity.id
_entity.type
_entity.pdbx_description
1 polymer ?
#
loop_
_entity_poly.entity_id
_entity_poly.type
_entity_poly.pdbx_seq_one_letter_code
_entity_poly.pdbx_strand_id
1 'polypeptide(L)'
;MSENKNNEFVKKVAEQKYEFGFTTDVHTEVIPKGLNEDVVRLISQKKGEPDWLLDFRLKAFRYWQTLPIPTWGHLRLPELHLQDISYYADPLAKKPKNKEIDPELAKTFDKLGIPLEERLALSGTAVDAIMDSVSVKTTFKKQLAEKGIIFCSIGEAVQEHPDLIRKYLGSVVPYRDNYSAALNSAVFSDGSFVYIPKGVRCPMELSSYFRINAINTGQFERTLIVADDDSYVSYLEGCTAPMRDENQLHAAVVEIVVLDNAEVKYSTVQNWYPGDENGKGGVLNLVTKRGELRGVNSKLSWTQVETGSAITWKYPSCVLKGDNSQAEFYSVAVTNNYQEADTGTKMIHMGKNTKSTIISKGISAGHSQNSYRGLVRATANAENARNYSSCDSLLLGSDCGAHTFPYMDIHNDTAIVEHEATTSKISEDQLFYCNQRGIPTEDAVGLIVNGYAKDVLNKLPMEFAVEAQKLLSVTLEGTAG
;
A
#
# COMPACT_ATOMS: atom_id res chain seq x y z
N MET A 1 -23.79 35.36 -19.57
CA MET A 1 -24.50 34.32 -18.75
C MET A 1 -23.77 32.99 -18.69
N SER A 2 -22.77 32.74 -19.53
CA SER A 2 -21.96 31.49 -19.51
C SER A 2 -20.79 31.54 -18.52
N GLU A 3 -20.13 32.70 -18.35
CA GLU A 3 -18.99 32.86 -17.44
C GLU A 3 -19.32 32.67 -15.94
N ASN A 4 -20.54 33.04 -15.52
CA ASN A 4 -20.94 32.86 -14.12
C ASN A 4 -21.24 31.41 -13.74
N LYS A 5 -21.68 30.57 -14.68
CA LYS A 5 -21.91 29.12 -14.41
C LYS A 5 -20.60 28.35 -14.38
N ASN A 6 -19.62 28.72 -15.20
CA ASN A 6 -18.29 28.13 -15.16
C ASN A 6 -17.56 28.49 -13.86
N ASN A 7 -17.66 29.74 -13.39
CA ASN A 7 -17.06 30.15 -12.11
C ASN A 7 -17.73 29.49 -10.88
N GLU A 8 -19.02 29.20 -10.91
CA GLU A 8 -19.69 28.43 -9.84
C GLU A 8 -19.32 26.94 -9.89
N PHE A 9 -19.16 26.38 -11.08
CA PHE A 9 -18.71 24.99 -11.24
C PHE A 9 -17.25 24.85 -10.79
N VAL A 10 -16.35 25.72 -11.21
CA VAL A 10 -14.95 25.78 -10.79
C VAL A 10 -14.82 26.00 -9.28
N LYS A 11 -15.64 26.88 -8.68
CA LYS A 11 -15.70 27.00 -7.20
C LYS A 11 -16.21 25.74 -6.51
N LYS A 12 -17.23 25.06 -7.05
CA LYS A 12 -17.72 23.79 -6.50
C LYS A 12 -16.69 22.68 -6.61
N VAL A 13 -15.92 22.65 -7.68
CA VAL A 13 -14.86 21.68 -7.92
C VAL A 13 -13.64 21.97 -7.03
N ALA A 14 -13.23 23.25 -6.92
CA ALA A 14 -12.18 23.68 -5.98
C ALA A 14 -12.58 23.53 -4.50
N GLU A 15 -13.87 23.44 -4.20
CA GLU A 15 -14.41 23.13 -2.88
C GLU A 15 -14.66 21.62 -2.67
N GLN A 16 -14.38 20.74 -3.65
CA GLN A 16 -14.37 19.30 -3.42
C GLN A 16 -13.20 18.92 -2.50
N LYS A 17 -13.45 19.12 -1.22
CA LYS A 17 -12.58 18.67 -0.13
C LYS A 17 -12.34 17.18 -0.30
N TYR A 18 -11.13 16.74 0.02
CA TYR A 18 -10.76 15.33 0.14
C TYR A 18 -11.91 14.55 0.82
N GLU A 19 -12.61 13.73 0.03
CA GLU A 19 -13.91 13.12 0.35
C GLU A 19 -13.84 12.24 1.60
N PHE A 20 -12.63 11.71 1.89
CA PHE A 20 -12.35 10.84 3.03
C PHE A 20 -11.76 11.57 4.23
N GLY A 21 -11.70 12.91 4.19
CA GLY A 21 -11.13 13.76 5.24
C GLY A 21 -11.94 13.87 6.54
N PHE A 22 -13.12 13.24 6.63
CA PHE A 22 -13.95 13.26 7.83
C PHE A 22 -13.34 12.42 8.97
N THR A 23 -13.70 12.75 10.21
CA THR A 23 -13.37 11.97 11.41
C THR A 23 -14.59 11.17 11.87
N THR A 24 -14.34 10.02 12.50
CA THR A 24 -15.39 9.20 13.13
C THR A 24 -15.41 9.49 14.62
N ASP A 25 -16.60 9.82 15.16
CA ASP A 25 -16.77 10.08 16.59
C ASP A 25 -17.00 8.75 17.33
N VAL A 26 -15.90 8.04 17.61
CA VAL A 26 -15.87 6.83 18.42
C VAL A 26 -14.91 7.00 19.57
N HIS A 27 -15.32 6.50 20.74
CA HIS A 27 -14.44 6.47 21.90
C HIS A 27 -13.32 5.47 21.67
N THR A 28 -12.10 5.97 21.48
CA THR A 28 -10.90 5.16 21.26
C THR A 28 -10.04 5.19 22.53
N GLU A 29 -9.68 4.02 23.05
CA GLU A 29 -8.67 3.90 24.11
C GLU A 29 -7.28 3.99 23.49
N VAL A 30 -6.52 5.02 23.85
CA VAL A 30 -5.16 5.26 23.34
C VAL A 30 -4.17 5.00 24.46
N ILE A 31 -3.10 4.23 24.21
CA ILE A 31 -2.03 4.02 25.20
C ILE A 31 -1.15 5.27 25.32
N PRO A 32 -0.35 5.40 26.41
CA PRO A 32 0.57 6.53 26.56
C PRO A 32 1.49 6.74 25.35
N LYS A 33 1.83 8.01 25.09
CA LYS A 33 2.77 8.40 24.04
C LYS A 33 4.19 7.92 24.35
N GLY A 34 4.99 7.81 23.29
CA GLY A 34 6.38 7.40 23.35
C GLY A 34 6.57 5.90 23.17
N LEU A 35 7.78 5.51 22.79
CA LEU A 35 8.14 4.12 22.53
C LEU A 35 9.32 3.69 23.43
N ASN A 36 9.05 2.67 24.24
CA ASN A 36 10.02 1.99 25.10
C ASN A 36 9.61 0.53 25.28
N GLU A 37 10.40 -0.28 26.01
CA GLU A 37 10.08 -1.70 26.23
C GLU A 37 8.74 -1.91 26.94
N ASP A 38 8.35 -1.02 27.86
CA ASP A 38 7.09 -1.14 28.61
C ASP A 38 5.89 -0.96 27.69
N VAL A 39 5.98 -0.02 26.74
CA VAL A 39 4.95 0.17 25.70
C VAL A 39 4.85 -1.06 24.80
N VAL A 40 5.98 -1.66 24.38
CA VAL A 40 5.99 -2.90 23.59
C VAL A 40 5.32 -4.05 24.35
N ARG A 41 5.63 -4.21 25.65
CA ARG A 41 4.99 -5.20 26.53
C ARG A 41 3.48 -4.93 26.71
N LEU A 42 3.10 -3.66 26.86
CA LEU A 42 1.70 -3.27 27.00
C LEU A 42 0.89 -3.60 25.74
N ILE A 43 1.43 -3.37 24.54
CA ILE A 43 0.78 -3.76 23.27
C ILE A 43 0.56 -5.28 23.25
N SER A 44 1.60 -6.06 23.52
CA SER A 44 1.53 -7.53 23.55
C SER A 44 0.52 -8.04 24.59
N GLN A 45 0.49 -7.44 25.77
CA GLN A 45 -0.48 -7.78 26.83
C GLN A 45 -1.92 -7.47 26.41
N LYS A 46 -2.17 -6.28 25.83
CA LYS A 46 -3.51 -5.91 25.36
C LYS A 46 -4.04 -6.85 24.26
N LYS A 47 -3.15 -7.36 23.42
CA LYS A 47 -3.49 -8.32 22.36
C LYS A 47 -3.51 -9.77 22.86
N GLY A 48 -3.13 -10.05 24.12
CA GLY A 48 -3.08 -11.42 24.67
C GLY A 48 -2.08 -12.31 23.94
N GLU A 49 -0.97 -11.76 23.49
CA GLU A 49 -0.01 -12.49 22.67
C GLU A 49 0.80 -13.53 23.46
N PRO A 50 1.23 -14.64 22.83
CA PRO A 50 2.10 -15.60 23.46
C PRO A 50 3.52 -15.07 23.62
N ASP A 51 4.27 -15.61 24.61
CA ASP A 51 5.63 -15.17 24.96
C ASP A 51 6.61 -15.12 23.78
N TRP A 52 6.51 -16.05 22.84
CA TRP A 52 7.41 -16.05 21.67
C TRP A 52 7.21 -14.82 20.77
N LEU A 53 5.98 -14.29 20.69
CA LEU A 53 5.70 -13.09 19.89
C LEU A 53 6.15 -11.83 20.63
N LEU A 54 5.98 -11.78 21.95
CA LEU A 54 6.57 -10.72 22.78
C LEU A 54 8.11 -10.69 22.64
N ASP A 55 8.75 -11.86 22.66
CA ASP A 55 10.21 -11.97 22.46
C ASP A 55 10.63 -11.45 21.07
N PHE A 56 9.87 -11.79 20.02
CA PHE A 56 10.09 -11.25 18.67
C PHE A 56 10.01 -9.70 18.67
N ARG A 57 8.97 -9.13 19.29
CA ARG A 57 8.79 -7.67 19.39
C ARG A 57 9.94 -6.98 20.13
N LEU A 58 10.34 -7.52 21.25
CA LEU A 58 11.44 -6.94 22.06
C LEU A 58 12.79 -7.01 21.32
N LYS A 59 13.07 -8.10 20.61
CA LYS A 59 14.25 -8.21 19.74
C LYS A 59 14.22 -7.16 18.62
N ALA A 60 13.06 -6.97 18.01
CA ALA A 60 12.87 -5.96 16.97
C ALA A 60 13.07 -4.54 17.51
N PHE A 61 12.49 -4.23 18.67
CA PHE A 61 12.63 -2.93 19.33
C PHE A 61 14.09 -2.60 19.66
N ARG A 62 14.80 -3.53 20.31
CA ARG A 62 16.21 -3.35 20.66
C ARG A 62 17.10 -3.16 19.42
N TYR A 63 16.80 -3.89 18.35
CA TYR A 63 17.50 -3.70 17.08
C TYR A 63 17.18 -2.33 16.46
N TRP A 64 15.91 -1.93 16.44
CA TRP A 64 15.49 -0.63 15.92
C TRP A 64 16.19 0.54 16.60
N GLN A 65 16.40 0.47 17.93
CA GLN A 65 17.12 1.50 18.68
C GLN A 65 18.59 1.68 18.23
N THR A 66 19.17 0.68 17.58
CA THR A 66 20.55 0.76 17.06
C THR A 66 20.64 1.39 15.66
N LEU A 67 19.50 1.59 15.00
CA LEU A 67 19.46 2.06 13.63
C LEU A 67 19.32 3.59 13.56
N PRO A 68 20.11 4.27 12.73
CA PRO A 68 19.86 5.67 12.42
C PRO A 68 18.62 5.79 11.52
N ILE A 69 17.95 6.93 11.59
CA ILE A 69 16.92 7.28 10.62
C ILE A 69 17.55 7.31 9.22
N PRO A 70 17.00 6.60 8.24
CA PRO A 70 17.62 6.52 6.93
C PRO A 70 17.52 7.86 6.17
N THR A 71 18.61 8.26 5.52
CA THR A 71 18.73 9.52 4.79
C THR A 71 19.04 9.35 3.29
N TRP A 72 19.06 8.10 2.81
CA TRP A 72 19.45 7.78 1.43
C TRP A 72 18.32 7.95 0.40
N GLY A 73 17.07 8.06 0.84
CA GLY A 73 15.92 8.32 -0.05
C GLY A 73 15.99 9.71 -0.67
N HIS A 74 15.42 9.86 -1.84
CA HIS A 74 15.27 11.17 -2.49
C HIS A 74 14.01 11.88 -1.98
N LEU A 75 13.99 12.13 -0.68
CA LEU A 75 12.87 12.67 0.10
C LEU A 75 13.39 13.66 1.14
N ARG A 76 12.63 14.68 1.43
CA ARG A 76 12.84 15.59 2.56
C ARG A 76 11.99 15.14 3.75
N LEU A 77 12.43 14.05 4.40
CA LEU A 77 11.70 13.53 5.54
C LEU A 77 11.71 14.55 6.69
N PRO A 78 10.55 14.95 7.21
CA PRO A 78 10.51 15.84 8.36
C PRO A 78 11.07 15.14 9.60
N GLU A 79 11.39 15.90 10.64
CA GLU A 79 11.77 15.33 11.92
C GLU A 79 10.64 14.46 12.47
N LEU A 80 10.96 13.19 12.73
CA LEU A 80 9.99 12.22 13.24
C LEU A 80 9.94 12.30 14.77
N HIS A 81 8.93 12.96 15.32
CA HIS A 81 8.72 13.07 16.77
C HIS A 81 8.12 11.77 17.33
N LEU A 82 8.88 10.68 17.26
CA LEU A 82 8.42 9.33 17.61
C LEU A 82 8.08 9.16 19.10
N GLN A 83 8.50 10.07 19.97
CA GLN A 83 8.12 10.06 21.39
C GLN A 83 6.81 10.82 21.67
N ASP A 84 6.29 11.56 20.68
CA ASP A 84 5.08 12.38 20.82
C ASP A 84 3.82 11.70 20.27
N ILE A 85 3.95 10.48 19.73
CA ILE A 85 2.83 9.68 19.20
C ILE A 85 2.57 8.46 20.07
N SER A 86 1.33 7.96 20.01
CA SER A 86 0.95 6.66 20.56
C SER A 86 1.08 5.56 19.50
N TYR A 87 1.39 4.35 19.95
CA TYR A 87 1.65 3.19 19.10
C TYR A 87 0.51 2.16 19.09
N TYR A 88 -0.57 2.46 19.80
CA TYR A 88 -1.76 1.60 19.81
C TYR A 88 -3.00 2.40 20.18
N ALA A 89 -4.07 2.21 19.45
CA ALA A 89 -5.36 2.83 19.64
C ALA A 89 -6.48 1.80 19.39
N ASP A 90 -7.36 1.59 20.37
CA ASP A 90 -8.43 0.60 20.31
C ASP A 90 -9.81 1.27 20.34
N PRO A 91 -10.51 1.33 19.19
CA PRO A 91 -11.87 1.87 19.12
C PRO A 91 -12.93 0.94 19.71
N LEU A 92 -12.57 -0.31 20.08
CA LEU A 92 -13.47 -1.31 20.62
C LEU A 92 -13.31 -1.59 22.11
N ALA A 93 -12.36 -0.94 22.80
CA ALA A 93 -11.92 -1.26 24.17
C ALA A 93 -13.04 -1.32 25.22
N LYS A 94 -14.13 -0.57 25.05
CA LYS A 94 -15.28 -0.52 26.01
C LYS A 94 -16.43 -1.45 25.65
N LYS A 95 -16.34 -2.22 24.58
CA LYS A 95 -17.46 -3.08 24.15
C LYS A 95 -17.29 -4.52 24.59
N PRO A 96 -18.36 -5.19 25.05
CA PRO A 96 -18.32 -6.63 25.23
C PRO A 96 -18.01 -7.27 23.87
N LYS A 97 -17.14 -8.30 23.85
CA LYS A 97 -16.71 -9.07 22.67
C LYS A 97 -17.85 -9.72 21.87
N ASN A 98 -19.11 -9.32 22.09
CA ASN A 98 -20.31 -9.86 21.51
C ASN A 98 -20.88 -8.98 20.38
N LYS A 99 -20.53 -9.35 19.18
CA LYS A 99 -21.30 -9.50 17.93
C LYS A 99 -21.90 -8.30 17.21
N GLU A 100 -22.14 -7.14 17.74
CA GLU A 100 -22.71 -6.02 16.99
C GLU A 100 -21.65 -4.92 16.77
N ILE A 101 -21.47 -4.55 15.50
CA ILE A 101 -20.58 -3.44 15.12
C ILE A 101 -21.17 -2.15 15.68
N ASP A 102 -20.30 -1.24 16.13
CA ASP A 102 -20.72 0.12 16.50
C ASP A 102 -21.46 0.78 15.34
N PRO A 103 -22.65 1.34 15.53
CA PRO A 103 -23.37 2.03 14.47
C PRO A 103 -22.58 3.17 13.82
N GLU A 104 -21.71 3.87 14.57
CA GLU A 104 -20.87 4.94 14.01
C GLU A 104 -19.70 4.36 13.19
N LEU A 105 -19.13 3.22 13.61
CA LEU A 105 -18.17 2.49 12.80
C LEU A 105 -18.82 1.96 11.51
N ALA A 106 -20.02 1.35 11.62
CA ALA A 106 -20.75 0.87 10.45
C ALA A 106 -21.05 2.00 9.46
N LYS A 107 -21.52 3.15 9.92
CA LYS A 107 -21.74 4.35 9.09
C LYS A 107 -20.45 4.86 8.45
N THR A 108 -19.34 4.78 9.16
CA THR A 108 -18.04 5.20 8.63
C THR A 108 -17.63 4.36 7.43
N PHE A 109 -17.67 3.03 7.57
CA PHE A 109 -17.34 2.12 6.47
C PHE A 109 -18.33 2.19 5.32
N ASP A 110 -19.61 2.43 5.62
CA ASP A 110 -20.64 2.67 4.59
C ASP A 110 -20.36 3.94 3.77
N LYS A 111 -19.99 5.05 4.43
CA LYS A 111 -19.53 6.28 3.76
C LYS A 111 -18.27 6.07 2.90
N LEU A 112 -17.40 5.14 3.29
CA LEU A 112 -16.21 4.77 2.55
C LEU A 112 -16.50 3.80 1.40
N GLY A 113 -17.78 3.40 1.22
CA GLY A 113 -18.17 2.42 0.21
C GLY A 113 -17.75 0.98 0.54
N ILE A 114 -17.43 0.69 1.82
CA ILE A 114 -16.98 -0.62 2.28
C ILE A 114 -18.14 -1.35 2.99
N PRO A 115 -18.85 -2.26 2.31
CA PRO A 115 -19.98 -2.95 2.90
C PRO A 115 -19.51 -3.95 3.97
N LEU A 116 -19.88 -3.72 5.22
CA LEU A 116 -19.59 -4.66 6.32
C LEU A 116 -20.64 -5.79 6.44
N GLU A 117 -21.74 -5.70 5.71
CA GLU A 117 -22.74 -6.74 5.62
C GLU A 117 -22.57 -7.52 4.31
N GLU A 118 -22.38 -8.84 4.40
CA GLU A 118 -22.15 -9.73 3.24
C GLU A 118 -23.25 -9.62 2.16
N ARG A 119 -24.49 -9.38 2.57
CA ARG A 119 -25.65 -9.19 1.67
C ARG A 119 -25.57 -7.93 0.82
N LEU A 120 -24.76 -6.93 1.23
CA LEU A 120 -24.57 -5.66 0.53
C LEU A 120 -23.33 -5.69 -0.37
N ALA A 121 -22.53 -6.74 -0.30
CA ALA A 121 -21.34 -6.91 -1.14
C ALA A 121 -21.77 -7.31 -2.56
N LEU A 122 -21.95 -6.33 -3.43
CA LEU A 122 -22.37 -6.52 -4.82
C LEU A 122 -21.35 -7.32 -5.65
N SER A 123 -20.08 -7.26 -5.27
CA SER A 123 -18.96 -7.87 -6.00
C SER A 123 -18.57 -9.27 -5.51
N GLY A 124 -19.13 -9.73 -4.37
CA GLY A 124 -18.66 -10.99 -3.75
C GLY A 124 -17.24 -10.89 -3.19
N THR A 125 -16.74 -9.68 -2.89
CA THR A 125 -15.43 -9.45 -2.28
C THR A 125 -15.50 -9.67 -0.77
N ALA A 126 -14.58 -10.47 -0.21
CA ALA A 126 -14.42 -10.58 1.24
C ALA A 126 -13.56 -9.43 1.77
N VAL A 127 -13.99 -8.77 2.83
CA VAL A 127 -13.33 -7.58 3.37
C VAL A 127 -12.93 -7.81 4.83
N ASP A 128 -11.70 -7.43 5.18
CA ASP A 128 -11.23 -7.21 6.55
C ASP A 128 -11.09 -5.70 6.79
N ALA A 129 -12.00 -5.15 7.59
CA ALA A 129 -12.07 -3.72 7.87
C ALA A 129 -11.32 -3.41 9.16
N ILE A 130 -10.27 -2.60 9.06
CA ILE A 130 -9.38 -2.23 10.16
C ILE A 130 -9.50 -0.72 10.43
N MET A 131 -9.71 -0.35 11.71
CA MET A 131 -9.66 1.03 12.16
C MET A 131 -8.63 1.18 13.27
N ASP A 132 -7.71 2.14 13.08
CA ASP A 132 -6.56 2.35 13.97
C ASP A 132 -5.78 1.05 14.19
N SER A 133 -5.80 0.49 15.40
CA SER A 133 -5.00 -0.69 15.75
C SER A 133 -5.78 -2.01 15.78
N VAL A 134 -7.04 -2.02 15.33
CA VAL A 134 -7.93 -3.18 15.55
C VAL A 134 -8.77 -3.52 14.31
N SER A 135 -8.84 -4.81 13.96
CA SER A 135 -9.82 -5.31 12.99
C SER A 135 -11.22 -5.22 13.58
N VAL A 136 -12.10 -4.50 12.86
CA VAL A 136 -13.49 -4.27 13.26
C VAL A 136 -14.38 -5.44 12.83
N LYS A 137 -14.16 -5.95 11.61
CA LYS A 137 -14.92 -7.08 11.05
C LYS A 137 -14.23 -7.68 9.84
N THR A 138 -14.25 -9.03 9.76
CA THR A 138 -13.93 -9.80 8.57
C THR A 138 -15.19 -10.47 8.01
N THR A 139 -15.50 -10.24 6.73
CA THR A 139 -16.68 -10.78 6.04
C THR A 139 -16.36 -12.11 5.34
N PHE A 140 -17.38 -12.91 5.00
CA PHE A 140 -17.30 -14.20 4.29
C PHE A 140 -16.38 -15.27 4.94
N LYS A 141 -15.98 -15.06 6.19
CA LYS A 141 -15.05 -15.95 6.90
C LYS A 141 -15.50 -17.42 6.89
N LYS A 142 -16.79 -17.68 7.11
CA LYS A 142 -17.33 -19.05 7.13
C LYS A 142 -17.28 -19.73 5.76
N GLN A 143 -17.69 -19.00 4.71
CA GLN A 143 -17.68 -19.52 3.34
C GLN A 143 -16.26 -19.83 2.86
N LEU A 144 -15.29 -19.00 3.22
CA LEU A 144 -13.87 -19.25 2.93
C LEU A 144 -13.33 -20.46 3.69
N ALA A 145 -13.70 -20.57 4.97
CA ALA A 145 -13.29 -21.69 5.83
C ALA A 145 -13.82 -23.07 5.34
N GLU A 146 -14.99 -23.13 4.68
CA GLU A 146 -15.50 -24.36 4.03
C GLU A 146 -14.56 -24.88 2.94
N LYS A 147 -13.72 -24.03 2.37
CA LYS A 147 -12.66 -24.40 1.41
C LYS A 147 -11.28 -24.53 2.06
N GLY A 148 -11.20 -24.44 3.39
CA GLY A 148 -9.96 -24.45 4.14
C GLY A 148 -9.15 -23.15 4.04
N ILE A 149 -9.71 -22.09 3.43
CA ILE A 149 -9.06 -20.78 3.32
C ILE A 149 -9.17 -20.07 4.67
N ILE A 150 -8.03 -19.57 5.17
CA ILE A 150 -7.98 -18.73 6.36
C ILE A 150 -7.91 -17.28 5.88
N PHE A 151 -8.88 -16.45 6.30
CA PHE A 151 -8.87 -15.01 6.13
C PHE A 151 -9.39 -14.37 7.41
N CYS A 152 -8.49 -13.78 8.16
CA CYS A 152 -8.79 -13.17 9.46
C CYS A 152 -7.74 -12.11 9.80
N SER A 153 -7.94 -11.39 10.90
CA SER A 153 -6.91 -10.49 11.41
C SER A 153 -5.68 -11.28 11.88
N ILE A 154 -4.50 -10.64 11.82
CA ILE A 154 -3.26 -11.29 12.30
C ILE A 154 -3.31 -11.56 13.81
N GLY A 155 -4.01 -10.70 14.56
CA GLY A 155 -4.23 -10.92 16.00
C GLY A 155 -5.04 -12.19 16.28
N GLU A 156 -6.07 -12.45 15.52
CA GLU A 156 -6.86 -13.69 15.58
C GLU A 156 -6.02 -14.90 15.14
N ALA A 157 -5.26 -14.77 14.04
CA ALA A 157 -4.42 -15.84 13.54
C ALA A 157 -3.32 -16.28 14.52
N VAL A 158 -2.78 -15.35 15.32
CA VAL A 158 -1.83 -15.68 16.41
C VAL A 158 -2.45 -16.61 17.45
N GLN A 159 -3.76 -16.49 17.70
CA GLN A 159 -4.47 -17.32 18.68
C GLN A 159 -4.97 -18.64 18.07
N GLU A 160 -5.57 -18.59 16.87
CA GLU A 160 -6.23 -19.74 16.27
C GLU A 160 -5.30 -20.60 15.38
N HIS A 161 -4.24 -20.00 14.82
CA HIS A 161 -3.29 -20.62 13.90
C HIS A 161 -1.82 -20.37 14.24
N PRO A 162 -1.40 -20.53 15.51
CA PRO A 162 -0.08 -20.14 16.00
C PRO A 162 1.08 -20.79 15.23
N ASP A 163 0.93 -22.03 14.78
CA ASP A 163 1.98 -22.75 14.06
C ASP A 163 2.27 -22.14 12.68
N LEU A 164 1.22 -21.72 11.97
CA LEU A 164 1.38 -21.03 10.68
C LEU A 164 2.04 -19.67 10.86
N ILE A 165 1.58 -18.91 11.84
CA ILE A 165 2.18 -17.60 12.13
C ILE A 165 3.64 -17.76 12.54
N ARG A 166 3.95 -18.70 13.43
CA ARG A 166 5.33 -18.93 13.86
C ARG A 166 6.26 -19.38 12.73
N LYS A 167 5.72 -20.10 11.74
CA LYS A 167 6.47 -20.58 10.57
C LYS A 167 6.77 -19.44 9.59
N TYR A 168 5.84 -18.53 9.37
CA TYR A 168 5.91 -17.60 8.26
C TYR A 168 6.14 -16.13 8.64
N LEU A 169 5.69 -15.68 9.82
CA LEU A 169 5.87 -14.30 10.28
C LEU A 169 7.35 -13.93 10.37
N GLY A 170 7.76 -12.86 9.72
CA GLY A 170 9.15 -12.41 9.69
C GLY A 170 10.08 -13.28 8.83
N SER A 171 9.54 -14.27 8.08
CA SER A 171 10.34 -15.14 7.22
C SER A 171 10.71 -14.49 5.89
N VAL A 172 9.94 -13.49 5.46
CA VAL A 172 10.17 -12.72 4.23
C VAL A 172 10.62 -11.30 4.54
N VAL A 173 10.04 -10.68 5.57
CA VAL A 173 10.46 -9.39 6.11
C VAL A 173 10.93 -9.58 7.56
N PRO A 174 12.18 -9.99 7.79
CA PRO A 174 12.73 -10.05 9.13
C PRO A 174 12.81 -8.65 9.73
N TYR A 175 12.78 -8.55 11.07
CA TYR A 175 12.91 -7.26 11.74
C TYR A 175 14.22 -6.53 11.44
N ARG A 176 15.20 -7.21 10.81
CA ARG A 176 16.48 -6.65 10.37
C ARG A 176 16.48 -6.14 8.93
N ASP A 177 15.35 -6.16 8.21
CA ASP A 177 15.26 -5.72 6.81
C ASP A 177 15.62 -4.23 6.66
N ASN A 178 14.96 -3.37 7.41
CA ASN A 178 15.20 -1.92 7.39
C ASN A 178 14.62 -1.24 8.64
N TYR A 179 14.80 0.08 8.76
CA TYR A 179 14.35 0.90 9.88
C TYR A 179 12.83 0.78 10.14
N SER A 180 12.00 0.95 9.10
CA SER A 180 10.53 0.89 9.23
C SER A 180 10.03 -0.53 9.52
N ALA A 181 10.68 -1.56 8.96
CA ALA A 181 10.37 -2.95 9.24
C ALA A 181 10.72 -3.34 10.68
N ALA A 182 11.81 -2.83 11.22
CA ALA A 182 12.20 -3.03 12.62
C ALA A 182 11.18 -2.37 13.56
N LEU A 183 10.81 -1.10 13.29
CA LEU A 183 9.77 -0.39 14.05
C LEU A 183 8.43 -1.14 13.98
N ASN A 184 7.96 -1.48 12.78
CA ASN A 184 6.72 -2.24 12.61
C ASN A 184 6.77 -3.55 13.40
N SER A 185 7.87 -4.32 13.29
CA SER A 185 8.01 -5.61 14.00
C SER A 185 7.91 -5.47 15.51
N ALA A 186 8.32 -4.33 16.08
CA ALA A 186 8.19 -4.05 17.50
C ALA A 186 6.75 -3.71 17.91
N VAL A 187 6.00 -2.98 17.06
CA VAL A 187 4.75 -2.33 17.49
C VAL A 187 3.53 -2.65 16.63
N PHE A 188 3.64 -3.53 15.61
CA PHE A 188 2.48 -3.81 14.75
C PHE A 188 1.26 -4.21 15.58
N SER A 189 0.12 -3.64 15.21
CA SER A 189 -1.11 -3.80 15.98
C SER A 189 -2.04 -4.83 15.37
N ASP A 190 -2.43 -4.64 14.14
CA ASP A 190 -3.23 -5.60 13.40
C ASP A 190 -2.85 -5.60 11.91
N GLY A 191 -3.61 -6.27 11.09
CA GLY A 191 -3.42 -6.50 9.68
C GLY A 191 -4.04 -7.83 9.33
N SER A 192 -3.95 -8.25 8.08
CA SER A 192 -4.64 -9.46 7.63
C SER A 192 -3.70 -10.66 7.53
N PHE A 193 -4.20 -11.80 7.95
CA PHE A 193 -3.62 -13.11 7.67
C PHE A 193 -4.43 -13.85 6.62
N VAL A 194 -3.76 -14.30 5.57
CA VAL A 194 -4.34 -15.08 4.48
C VAL A 194 -3.53 -16.35 4.30
N TYR A 195 -4.19 -17.50 4.36
CA TYR A 195 -3.62 -18.79 3.96
C TYR A 195 -4.54 -19.47 2.96
N ILE A 196 -4.02 -19.77 1.78
CA ILE A 196 -4.73 -20.51 0.74
C ILE A 196 -4.12 -21.92 0.70
N PRO A 197 -4.90 -22.95 1.03
CA PRO A 197 -4.38 -24.33 1.08
C PRO A 197 -4.07 -24.87 -0.32
N LYS A 198 -3.26 -25.91 -0.35
CA LYS A 198 -2.83 -26.60 -1.57
C LYS A 198 -4.00 -26.95 -2.50
N GLY A 199 -3.85 -26.63 -3.79
CA GLY A 199 -4.82 -26.93 -4.84
C GLY A 199 -6.08 -26.07 -4.82
N VAL A 200 -6.17 -25.05 -3.94
CA VAL A 200 -7.36 -24.21 -3.79
C VAL A 200 -7.19 -22.91 -4.55
N ARG A 201 -8.14 -22.61 -5.43
CA ARG A 201 -8.30 -21.28 -6.02
C ARG A 201 -9.33 -20.49 -5.21
N CYS A 202 -8.91 -19.35 -4.67
CA CYS A 202 -9.83 -18.50 -3.90
C CYS A 202 -11.01 -18.07 -4.78
N PRO A 203 -12.26 -18.32 -4.35
CA PRO A 203 -13.44 -18.11 -5.21
C PRO A 203 -13.83 -16.64 -5.36
N MET A 204 -13.25 -15.75 -4.58
CA MET A 204 -13.57 -14.32 -4.54
C MET A 204 -12.32 -13.49 -4.28
N GLU A 205 -12.41 -12.20 -4.59
CA GLU A 205 -11.38 -11.24 -4.19
C GLU A 205 -11.35 -11.11 -2.67
N LEU A 206 -10.15 -11.05 -2.09
CA LEU A 206 -9.98 -10.69 -0.68
C LEU A 206 -9.51 -9.24 -0.59
N SER A 207 -9.99 -8.51 0.39
CA SER A 207 -9.63 -7.10 0.56
C SER A 207 -9.41 -6.75 2.03
N SER A 208 -8.41 -5.92 2.30
CA SER A 208 -8.29 -5.22 3.59
C SER A 208 -8.43 -3.72 3.37
N TYR A 209 -9.14 -3.10 4.27
CA TYR A 209 -9.32 -1.65 4.25
C TYR A 209 -8.87 -1.04 5.58
N PHE A 210 -7.87 -0.16 5.48
CA PHE A 210 -7.27 0.49 6.64
C PHE A 210 -7.71 1.94 6.76
N ARG A 211 -8.17 2.32 7.95
CA ARG A 211 -8.59 3.67 8.28
C ARG A 211 -7.87 4.18 9.52
N ILE A 212 -7.04 5.19 9.38
CA ILE A 212 -6.53 5.94 10.54
C ILE A 212 -7.63 6.88 11.02
N ASN A 213 -7.90 6.95 12.31
CA ASN A 213 -8.89 7.87 12.88
C ASN A 213 -8.40 8.59 14.14
N ALA A 214 -7.65 7.91 15.02
CA ALA A 214 -7.18 8.48 16.28
C ALA A 214 -6.13 9.59 16.07
N ILE A 215 -6.15 10.60 16.94
CA ILE A 215 -5.23 11.74 16.91
C ILE A 215 -3.91 11.35 17.56
N ASN A 216 -2.78 11.86 17.04
CA ASN A 216 -1.43 11.60 17.57
C ASN A 216 -1.11 10.11 17.70
N THR A 217 -1.60 9.29 16.80
CA THR A 217 -1.29 7.86 16.73
C THR A 217 -0.62 7.52 15.42
N GLY A 218 0.35 6.62 15.47
CA GLY A 218 0.87 5.96 14.28
C GLY A 218 0.02 4.73 13.93
N GLN A 219 0.03 4.34 12.66
CA GLN A 219 -0.58 3.10 12.19
C GLN A 219 0.50 2.12 11.75
N PHE A 220 0.46 0.91 12.30
CA PHE A 220 1.50 -0.10 12.14
C PHE A 220 0.85 -1.44 11.79
N GLU A 221 0.54 -1.64 10.52
CA GLU A 221 -0.11 -2.86 10.05
C GLU A 221 0.92 -3.90 9.64
N ARG A 222 0.55 -5.18 9.80
CA ARG A 222 1.34 -6.28 9.28
C ARG A 222 0.46 -7.32 8.61
N THR A 223 0.55 -7.43 7.30
CA THR A 223 -0.18 -8.40 6.49
C THR A 223 0.72 -9.56 6.10
N LEU A 224 0.22 -10.78 6.26
CA LEU A 224 0.91 -12.02 5.87
C LEU A 224 0.01 -12.84 4.96
N ILE A 225 0.49 -13.12 3.74
CA ILE A 225 -0.20 -13.94 2.75
C ILE A 225 0.66 -15.16 2.42
N VAL A 226 0.07 -16.34 2.53
CA VAL A 226 0.70 -17.61 2.17
C VAL A 226 -0.18 -18.33 1.15
N ALA A 227 0.34 -18.50 -0.06
CA ALA A 227 -0.27 -19.31 -1.10
C ALA A 227 0.47 -20.66 -1.19
N ASP A 228 -0.18 -21.72 -0.75
CA ASP A 228 0.37 -23.07 -0.78
C ASP A 228 0.39 -23.64 -2.22
N ASP A 229 0.96 -24.82 -2.43
CA ASP A 229 1.14 -25.39 -3.77
C ASP A 229 -0.17 -25.40 -4.59
N ASP A 230 -0.06 -25.10 -5.89
CA ASP A 230 -1.17 -25.12 -6.86
C ASP A 230 -2.35 -24.20 -6.49
N SER A 231 -2.12 -23.15 -5.65
CA SER A 231 -3.16 -22.28 -5.16
C SER A 231 -3.21 -20.92 -5.90
N TYR A 232 -4.31 -20.19 -5.72
CA TYR A 232 -4.50 -18.85 -6.30
C TYR A 232 -5.24 -17.93 -5.36
N VAL A 233 -4.77 -16.69 -5.26
CA VAL A 233 -5.49 -15.60 -4.59
C VAL A 233 -5.26 -14.27 -5.28
N SER A 234 -6.31 -13.46 -5.33
CA SER A 234 -6.25 -12.04 -5.62
C SER A 234 -6.63 -11.27 -4.34
N TYR A 235 -5.76 -10.33 -3.96
CA TYR A 235 -5.88 -9.56 -2.73
C TYR A 235 -5.72 -8.08 -3.01
N LEU A 236 -6.57 -7.28 -2.39
CA LEU A 236 -6.55 -5.83 -2.51
C LEU A 236 -6.38 -5.16 -1.15
N GLU A 237 -5.59 -4.10 -1.12
CA GLU A 237 -5.43 -3.21 0.03
C GLU A 237 -5.89 -1.81 -0.33
N GLY A 238 -6.84 -1.29 0.46
CA GLY A 238 -7.30 0.09 0.41
C GLY A 238 -6.96 0.83 1.70
N CYS A 239 -6.55 2.10 1.59
CA CYS A 239 -6.13 2.89 2.75
C CYS A 239 -6.60 4.34 2.66
N THR A 240 -7.09 4.88 3.78
CA THR A 240 -7.47 6.30 3.91
C THR A 240 -7.14 6.88 5.29
N ALA A 241 -7.03 8.20 5.37
CA ALA A 241 -6.85 8.94 6.62
C ALA A 241 -7.70 10.23 6.64
N PRO A 242 -8.08 10.75 7.81
CA PRO A 242 -8.73 12.06 7.91
C PRO A 242 -7.75 13.19 7.63
N MET A 243 -8.28 14.37 7.29
CA MET A 243 -7.48 15.60 7.19
C MET A 243 -7.00 16.04 8.56
N ARG A 244 -5.69 16.30 8.69
CA ARG A 244 -5.05 16.76 9.91
C ARG A 244 -3.91 17.72 9.61
N ASP A 245 -3.76 18.75 10.45
CA ASP A 245 -2.65 19.72 10.37
C ASP A 245 -1.30 19.15 10.80
N GLU A 246 -1.31 17.98 11.41
CA GLU A 246 -0.13 17.27 11.89
C GLU A 246 0.20 16.08 10.99
N ASN A 247 1.48 15.73 10.90
CA ASN A 247 1.88 14.54 10.18
C ASN A 247 1.44 13.28 10.94
N GLN A 248 0.88 12.32 10.20
CA GLN A 248 0.53 11.00 10.69
C GLN A 248 1.50 9.95 10.14
N LEU A 249 2.09 9.15 11.02
CA LEU A 249 3.00 8.08 10.61
C LEU A 249 2.23 6.80 10.28
N HIS A 250 2.41 6.33 9.05
CA HIS A 250 1.99 5.01 8.62
C HIS A 250 3.22 4.16 8.27
N ALA A 251 3.45 3.09 9.00
CA ALA A 251 4.57 2.19 8.75
C ALA A 251 4.08 0.74 8.70
N ALA A 252 3.76 0.25 7.51
CA ALA A 252 3.21 -1.07 7.28
C ALA A 252 4.26 -2.07 6.77
N VAL A 253 4.00 -3.35 7.04
CA VAL A 253 4.76 -4.47 6.49
C VAL A 253 3.81 -5.46 5.81
N VAL A 254 4.17 -5.89 4.60
CA VAL A 254 3.48 -6.97 3.89
C VAL A 254 4.48 -8.06 3.53
N GLU A 255 4.15 -9.28 3.92
CA GLU A 255 4.91 -10.49 3.60
C GLU A 255 4.07 -11.43 2.75
N ILE A 256 4.62 -11.87 1.61
CA ILE A 256 3.96 -12.85 0.73
C ILE A 256 4.88 -14.03 0.49
N VAL A 257 4.36 -15.24 0.72
CA VAL A 257 5.02 -16.50 0.41
C VAL A 257 4.23 -17.22 -0.68
N VAL A 258 4.91 -17.57 -1.78
CA VAL A 258 4.29 -18.26 -2.91
C VAL A 258 5.02 -19.58 -3.15
N LEU A 259 4.31 -20.70 -3.01
CA LEU A 259 4.86 -22.04 -3.15
C LEU A 259 4.69 -22.58 -4.59
N ASP A 260 4.87 -23.90 -4.80
CA ASP A 260 4.93 -24.50 -6.14
C ASP A 260 3.64 -24.26 -6.94
N ASN A 261 3.78 -23.78 -8.19
CA ASN A 261 2.69 -23.46 -9.13
C ASN A 261 1.63 -22.48 -8.59
N ALA A 262 1.86 -21.87 -7.43
CA ALA A 262 0.91 -20.94 -6.84
C ALA A 262 1.00 -19.54 -7.49
N GLU A 263 -0.10 -18.80 -7.43
CA GLU A 263 -0.20 -17.43 -7.99
C GLU A 263 -0.85 -16.50 -6.98
N VAL A 264 -0.21 -15.37 -6.74
CA VAL A 264 -0.74 -14.27 -5.91
C VAL A 264 -0.80 -13.00 -6.75
N LYS A 265 -1.96 -12.36 -6.79
CA LYS A 265 -2.13 -10.98 -7.27
C LYS A 265 -2.37 -10.08 -6.07
N TYR A 266 -1.51 -9.10 -5.90
CA TYR A 266 -1.64 -8.14 -4.81
C TYR A 266 -1.80 -6.74 -5.39
N SER A 267 -2.93 -6.12 -5.12
CA SER A 267 -3.24 -4.77 -5.58
C SER A 267 -3.34 -3.81 -4.41
N THR A 268 -2.90 -2.57 -4.60
CA THR A 268 -3.04 -1.49 -3.61
C THR A 268 -3.63 -0.27 -4.29
N VAL A 269 -4.66 0.31 -3.69
CA VAL A 269 -5.15 1.65 -4.02
C VAL A 269 -5.07 2.48 -2.76
N GLN A 270 -4.11 3.42 -2.71
CA GLN A 270 -3.88 4.27 -1.55
C GLN A 270 -4.35 5.69 -1.83
N ASN A 271 -5.16 6.19 -0.90
CA ASN A 271 -5.71 7.54 -0.94
C ASN A 271 -5.57 8.18 0.44
N TRP A 272 -4.32 8.50 0.79
CA TRP A 272 -3.99 9.16 2.03
C TRP A 272 -4.22 10.68 1.94
N TYR A 273 -4.36 11.33 3.08
CA TYR A 273 -4.37 12.79 3.13
C TYR A 273 -2.96 13.34 2.79
N PRO A 274 -2.85 14.23 1.79
CA PRO A 274 -1.56 14.71 1.29
C PRO A 274 -0.94 15.85 2.10
N GLY A 275 -1.66 16.45 3.03
CA GLY A 275 -1.37 17.76 3.62
C GLY A 275 -2.20 18.86 2.97
N ASP A 276 -2.09 20.06 3.51
CA ASP A 276 -2.78 21.25 2.99
C ASP A 276 -2.07 21.84 1.74
N GLU A 277 -2.61 22.91 1.21
CA GLU A 277 -2.07 23.64 0.04
C GLU A 277 -0.65 24.18 0.25
N ASN A 278 -0.20 24.34 1.50
CA ASN A 278 1.13 24.80 1.89
C ASN A 278 2.07 23.62 2.24
N GLY A 279 1.62 22.39 2.09
CA GLY A 279 2.38 21.18 2.42
C GLY A 279 2.44 20.87 3.92
N LYS A 280 1.51 21.43 4.73
CA LYS A 280 1.44 21.17 6.17
C LYS A 280 0.58 19.94 6.46
N GLY A 281 1.04 19.09 7.38
CA GLY A 281 0.33 17.86 7.76
C GLY A 281 0.51 16.74 6.76
N GLY A 282 -0.47 15.86 6.67
CA GLY A 282 -0.49 14.72 5.77
C GLY A 282 0.20 13.47 6.29
N VAL A 283 0.04 12.38 5.57
CA VAL A 283 0.54 11.06 5.98
C VAL A 283 1.97 10.84 5.50
N LEU A 284 2.83 10.38 6.42
CA LEU A 284 4.15 9.84 6.13
C LEU A 284 4.02 8.33 5.94
N ASN A 285 4.03 7.89 4.68
CA ASN A 285 3.73 6.52 4.28
C ASN A 285 5.01 5.72 4.04
N LEU A 286 5.53 5.07 5.08
CA LEU A 286 6.80 4.35 5.09
C LEU A 286 6.54 2.83 5.09
N VAL A 287 6.48 2.20 3.91
CA VAL A 287 5.97 0.83 3.77
C VAL A 287 7.03 -0.13 3.24
N THR A 288 7.09 -1.32 3.85
CA THR A 288 7.93 -2.44 3.41
C THR A 288 7.06 -3.60 2.92
N LYS A 289 7.09 -3.88 1.61
CA LYS A 289 6.39 -5.03 1.02
C LYS A 289 7.40 -5.97 0.37
N ARG A 290 7.34 -7.26 0.71
CA ARG A 290 8.22 -8.28 0.15
C ARG A 290 7.43 -9.52 -0.22
N GLY A 291 7.71 -10.06 -1.42
CA GLY A 291 7.23 -11.35 -1.86
C GLY A 291 8.37 -12.32 -2.10
N GLU A 292 8.25 -13.52 -1.62
CA GLU A 292 9.21 -14.59 -1.84
C GLU A 292 8.56 -15.73 -2.61
N LEU A 293 8.99 -15.90 -3.87
CA LEU A 293 8.54 -16.96 -4.76
C LEU A 293 9.43 -18.18 -4.51
N ARG A 294 9.04 -18.98 -3.51
CA ARG A 294 9.82 -20.16 -3.07
C ARG A 294 9.63 -21.34 -3.99
N GLY A 295 8.46 -21.42 -4.60
CA GLY A 295 8.07 -22.58 -5.40
C GLY A 295 8.46 -22.49 -6.87
N VAL A 296 8.58 -23.64 -7.50
CA VAL A 296 8.76 -23.77 -8.96
C VAL A 296 7.49 -23.26 -9.67
N ASN A 297 7.65 -22.55 -10.80
CA ASN A 297 6.55 -21.95 -11.58
C ASN A 297 5.65 -20.98 -10.78
N SER A 298 6.05 -20.54 -9.60
CA SER A 298 5.28 -19.61 -8.78
C SER A 298 5.17 -18.22 -9.43
N LYS A 299 4.08 -17.49 -9.14
CA LYS A 299 3.83 -16.19 -9.73
C LYS A 299 3.37 -15.17 -8.68
N LEU A 300 3.93 -13.95 -8.76
CA LEU A 300 3.50 -12.82 -7.93
C LEU A 300 3.38 -11.57 -8.79
N SER A 301 2.22 -10.92 -8.73
CA SER A 301 1.99 -9.63 -9.37
C SER A 301 1.69 -8.57 -8.30
N TRP A 302 2.46 -7.48 -8.31
CA TRP A 302 2.18 -6.26 -7.57
C TRP A 302 1.54 -5.24 -8.51
N THR A 303 0.36 -4.75 -8.16
CA THR A 303 -0.26 -3.60 -8.85
C THR A 303 -0.52 -2.52 -7.83
N GLN A 304 -0.03 -1.31 -8.05
CA GLN A 304 -0.23 -0.24 -7.10
C GLN A 304 -0.60 1.10 -7.75
N VAL A 305 -1.55 1.77 -7.12
CA VAL A 305 -1.92 3.15 -7.37
C VAL A 305 -1.67 3.94 -6.10
N GLU A 306 -0.70 4.83 -6.16
CA GLU A 306 -0.26 5.65 -5.04
C GLU A 306 -0.72 7.09 -5.30
N THR A 307 -1.68 7.54 -4.49
CA THR A 307 -2.13 8.92 -4.48
C THR A 307 -2.19 9.44 -3.04
N GLY A 308 -2.13 10.73 -2.87
CA GLY A 308 -2.10 11.31 -1.53
C GLY A 308 -0.74 11.09 -0.85
N SER A 309 -0.73 11.09 0.49
CA SER A 309 0.44 11.16 1.36
C SER A 309 1.28 12.43 1.16
N ALA A 310 1.77 13.01 2.25
CA ALA A 310 2.79 14.05 2.16
C ALA A 310 4.11 13.46 1.67
N ILE A 311 4.45 12.26 2.18
CA ILE A 311 5.63 11.49 1.77
C ILE A 311 5.22 10.03 1.55
N THR A 312 5.63 9.46 0.40
CA THR A 312 5.54 8.03 0.13
C THR A 312 6.94 7.44 -0.06
N TRP A 313 7.31 6.49 0.80
CA TRP A 313 8.58 5.78 0.71
C TRP A 313 8.34 4.27 0.72
N LYS A 314 8.36 3.66 -0.48
CA LYS A 314 7.83 2.30 -0.64
C LYS A 314 8.44 1.57 -1.84
N TYR A 315 9.02 0.41 -1.60
CA TYR A 315 9.57 -0.47 -2.65
C TYR A 315 9.08 -1.90 -2.46
N PRO A 316 7.94 -2.31 -3.04
CA PRO A 316 7.60 -3.72 -3.13
C PRO A 316 8.70 -4.50 -3.80
N SER A 317 9.00 -5.70 -3.32
CA SER A 317 10.05 -6.50 -3.91
C SER A 317 9.63 -7.95 -4.11
N CYS A 318 10.28 -8.62 -5.06
CA CYS A 318 10.15 -10.04 -5.30
C CYS A 318 11.52 -10.72 -5.26
N VAL A 319 11.61 -11.80 -4.51
CA VAL A 319 12.74 -12.73 -4.54
C VAL A 319 12.30 -13.99 -5.26
N LEU A 320 12.79 -14.19 -6.48
CA LEU A 320 12.45 -15.30 -7.36
C LEU A 320 13.40 -16.47 -7.08
N LYS A 321 13.07 -17.30 -6.08
CA LYS A 321 13.89 -18.44 -5.63
C LYS A 321 13.60 -19.73 -6.42
N GLY A 322 12.32 -19.97 -6.71
CA GLY A 322 11.91 -21.14 -7.47
C GLY A 322 12.25 -21.04 -8.95
N ASP A 323 12.62 -22.13 -9.59
CA ASP A 323 12.83 -22.17 -11.02
C ASP A 323 11.56 -21.84 -11.79
N ASN A 324 11.69 -21.17 -12.93
CA ASN A 324 10.59 -20.68 -13.78
C ASN A 324 9.62 -19.70 -13.07
N SER A 325 9.95 -19.20 -11.89
CA SER A 325 9.10 -18.25 -11.20
C SER A 325 9.00 -16.90 -11.94
N GLN A 326 7.88 -16.22 -11.77
CA GLN A 326 7.56 -14.99 -12.49
C GLN A 326 7.08 -13.91 -11.54
N ALA A 327 7.61 -12.69 -11.69
CA ALA A 327 7.17 -11.54 -10.91
C ALA A 327 6.82 -10.36 -11.81
N GLU A 328 5.75 -9.66 -11.45
CA GLU A 328 5.31 -8.46 -12.17
C GLU A 328 5.15 -7.30 -11.18
N PHE A 329 5.49 -6.10 -11.64
CA PHE A 329 5.26 -4.87 -10.91
C PHE A 329 4.66 -3.83 -11.84
N TYR A 330 3.44 -3.43 -11.55
CA TYR A 330 2.72 -2.37 -12.24
C TYR A 330 2.41 -1.25 -11.26
N SER A 331 2.86 -0.05 -11.53
CA SER A 331 2.73 1.07 -10.61
C SER A 331 2.36 2.37 -11.33
N VAL A 332 1.44 3.12 -10.74
CA VAL A 332 1.28 4.54 -11.00
C VAL A 332 1.38 5.31 -9.69
N ALA A 333 2.28 6.29 -9.65
CA ALA A 333 2.46 7.19 -8.52
C ALA A 333 2.17 8.62 -8.96
N VAL A 334 1.19 9.25 -8.31
CA VAL A 334 0.77 10.62 -8.61
C VAL A 334 1.09 11.52 -7.43
N THR A 335 1.83 12.57 -7.70
CA THR A 335 2.20 13.59 -6.72
C THR A 335 1.79 14.98 -7.19
N ASN A 336 1.29 15.79 -6.27
CA ASN A 336 0.88 17.16 -6.52
C ASN A 336 1.31 18.07 -5.35
N ASN A 337 1.20 19.37 -5.50
CA ASN A 337 1.58 20.37 -4.50
C ASN A 337 3.00 20.10 -3.96
N TYR A 338 3.16 19.85 -2.67
CA TYR A 338 4.44 19.62 -1.99
C TYR A 338 4.70 18.14 -1.68
N GLN A 339 3.94 17.23 -2.27
CA GLN A 339 4.12 15.79 -2.04
C GLN A 339 5.46 15.31 -2.58
N GLU A 340 6.05 14.36 -1.86
CA GLU A 340 7.26 13.67 -2.30
C GLU A 340 7.05 12.16 -2.30
N ALA A 341 7.43 11.50 -3.40
CA ALA A 341 7.38 10.05 -3.51
C ALA A 341 8.75 9.52 -3.95
N ASP A 342 9.29 8.56 -3.20
CA ASP A 342 10.41 7.71 -3.64
C ASP A 342 9.89 6.28 -3.62
N THR A 343 9.44 5.83 -4.79
CA THR A 343 8.79 4.53 -4.99
C THR A 343 9.59 3.68 -5.97
N GLY A 344 9.16 2.46 -6.19
CA GLY A 344 9.78 1.57 -7.14
C GLY A 344 9.73 0.11 -6.71
N THR A 345 10.69 -0.68 -7.16
CA THR A 345 10.66 -2.12 -6.89
C THR A 345 12.06 -2.75 -6.88
N LYS A 346 12.13 -3.96 -6.32
CA LYS A 346 13.34 -4.80 -6.38
C LYS A 346 12.96 -6.18 -6.90
N MET A 347 13.60 -6.61 -7.99
CA MET A 347 13.43 -7.95 -8.56
C MET A 347 14.75 -8.70 -8.41
N ILE A 348 14.77 -9.74 -7.56
CA ILE A 348 15.97 -10.51 -7.23
C ILE A 348 15.80 -11.92 -7.78
N HIS A 349 16.47 -12.22 -8.88
CA HIS A 349 16.49 -13.52 -9.54
C HIS A 349 17.52 -14.44 -8.90
N MET A 350 17.08 -15.59 -8.41
CA MET A 350 17.91 -16.62 -7.78
C MET A 350 17.76 -18.00 -8.45
N GLY A 351 16.53 -18.35 -8.84
CA GLY A 351 16.22 -19.57 -9.58
C GLY A 351 16.51 -19.45 -11.07
N LYS A 352 16.48 -20.56 -11.79
CA LYS A 352 16.70 -20.66 -13.23
C LYS A 352 15.44 -20.27 -14.01
N ASN A 353 15.62 -19.72 -15.22
CA ASN A 353 14.55 -19.35 -16.16
C ASN A 353 13.51 -18.40 -15.54
N THR A 354 13.90 -17.62 -14.56
CA THR A 354 13.00 -16.68 -13.87
C THR A 354 12.74 -15.46 -14.73
N LYS A 355 11.52 -14.88 -14.60
CA LYS A 355 11.11 -13.71 -15.38
C LYS A 355 10.57 -12.62 -14.48
N SER A 356 10.90 -11.36 -14.80
CA SER A 356 10.25 -10.21 -14.17
C SER A 356 9.91 -9.12 -15.18
N THR A 357 8.79 -8.42 -14.91
CA THR A 357 8.34 -7.27 -15.69
C THR A 357 8.06 -6.11 -14.75
N ILE A 358 8.57 -4.94 -15.10
CA ILE A 358 8.37 -3.70 -14.34
C ILE A 358 7.80 -2.64 -15.27
N ILE A 359 6.59 -2.16 -14.96
CA ILE A 359 5.98 -1.01 -15.64
C ILE A 359 5.64 0.03 -14.57
N SER A 360 6.36 1.13 -14.55
CA SER A 360 6.18 2.19 -13.57
C SER A 360 5.87 3.52 -14.26
N LYS A 361 4.77 4.14 -13.85
CA LYS A 361 4.33 5.44 -14.35
C LYS A 361 4.38 6.45 -13.21
N GLY A 362 5.17 7.51 -13.36
CA GLY A 362 5.22 8.64 -12.45
C GLY A 362 4.47 9.84 -13.02
N ILE A 363 3.69 10.53 -12.21
CA ILE A 363 3.01 11.77 -12.61
C ILE A 363 3.30 12.81 -11.52
N SER A 364 3.86 13.95 -11.92
CA SER A 364 4.22 15.02 -11.00
C SER A 364 3.57 16.33 -11.42
N ALA A 365 2.99 17.04 -10.45
CA ALA A 365 2.37 18.33 -10.64
C ALA A 365 2.73 19.32 -9.51
N GLY A 366 2.45 20.61 -9.67
CA GLY A 366 2.73 21.63 -8.68
C GLY A 366 4.22 21.72 -8.35
N HIS A 367 4.59 21.61 -7.08
CA HIS A 367 5.98 21.61 -6.57
C HIS A 367 6.46 20.21 -6.16
N SER A 368 5.73 19.18 -6.55
CA SER A 368 5.97 17.81 -6.10
C SER A 368 7.22 17.18 -6.71
N GLN A 369 7.75 16.16 -6.02
CA GLN A 369 8.90 15.38 -6.48
C GLN A 369 8.53 13.90 -6.50
N ASN A 370 8.70 13.26 -7.67
CA ASN A 370 8.42 11.84 -7.84
C ASN A 370 9.67 11.10 -8.28
N SER A 371 10.10 10.14 -7.50
CA SER A 371 11.28 9.34 -7.76
C SER A 371 10.93 7.88 -7.95
N TYR A 372 11.41 7.28 -9.02
CA TYR A 372 11.42 5.83 -9.21
C TYR A 372 12.80 5.26 -8.88
N ARG A 373 12.83 4.21 -8.04
CA ARG A 373 14.07 3.50 -7.73
C ARG A 373 13.89 2.00 -8.00
N GLY A 374 14.66 1.46 -8.95
CA GLY A 374 14.58 0.06 -9.38
C GLY A 374 15.86 -0.71 -9.10
N LEU A 375 15.75 -1.89 -8.49
CA LEU A 375 16.84 -2.85 -8.41
C LEU A 375 16.45 -4.11 -9.18
N VAL A 376 17.29 -4.50 -10.14
CA VAL A 376 17.25 -5.83 -10.77
C VAL A 376 18.56 -6.54 -10.47
N ARG A 377 18.47 -7.66 -9.76
CA ARG A 377 19.64 -8.50 -9.46
C ARG A 377 19.44 -9.89 -10.05
N ALA A 378 20.45 -10.39 -10.76
CA ALA A 378 20.56 -11.80 -11.13
C ALA A 378 21.76 -12.40 -10.41
N THR A 379 21.53 -13.36 -9.53
CA THR A 379 22.61 -14.07 -8.82
C THR A 379 23.36 -15.00 -9.78
N ALA A 380 24.52 -15.50 -9.36
CA ALA A 380 25.31 -16.43 -10.17
C ALA A 380 24.54 -17.70 -10.60
N ASN A 381 23.53 -18.12 -9.84
CA ASN A 381 22.73 -19.30 -10.13
C ASN A 381 21.49 -19.03 -11.01
N ALA A 382 21.19 -17.75 -11.29
CA ALA A 382 20.00 -17.33 -12.03
C ALA A 382 20.18 -17.49 -13.55
N GLU A 383 20.41 -18.70 -14.02
CA GLU A 383 20.56 -19.03 -15.45
C GLU A 383 19.30 -18.61 -16.22
N ASN A 384 19.49 -17.97 -17.39
CA ASN A 384 18.42 -17.53 -18.29
C ASN A 384 17.38 -16.58 -17.61
N ALA A 385 17.77 -15.87 -16.57
CA ALA A 385 16.91 -14.86 -15.98
C ALA A 385 16.60 -13.75 -16.99
N ARG A 386 15.35 -13.28 -17.01
CA ARG A 386 14.93 -12.20 -17.91
C ARG A 386 14.21 -11.11 -17.13
N ASN A 387 14.58 -9.87 -17.37
CA ASN A 387 13.86 -8.69 -16.87
C ASN A 387 13.57 -7.73 -18.01
N TYR A 388 12.37 -7.16 -17.98
CA TYR A 388 12.00 -5.98 -18.76
C TYR A 388 11.51 -4.90 -17.79
N SER A 389 12.05 -3.69 -17.91
CA SER A 389 11.69 -2.53 -17.08
C SER A 389 11.39 -1.32 -17.96
N SER A 390 10.21 -0.73 -17.79
CA SER A 390 9.82 0.56 -18.38
C SER A 390 9.39 1.52 -17.28
N CYS A 391 10.04 2.68 -17.21
CA CYS A 391 9.85 3.69 -16.18
C CYS A 391 9.59 5.04 -16.84
N ASP A 392 8.32 5.42 -16.94
CA ASP A 392 7.93 6.65 -17.61
C ASP A 392 7.46 7.69 -16.61
N SER A 393 7.78 8.96 -16.88
CA SER A 393 7.36 10.09 -16.05
C SER A 393 6.69 11.16 -16.89
N LEU A 394 5.57 11.69 -16.37
CA LEU A 394 4.81 12.78 -16.95
C LEU A 394 4.84 13.98 -16.01
N LEU A 395 5.27 15.14 -16.52
CA LEU A 395 5.34 16.38 -15.78
C LEU A 395 4.19 17.32 -16.20
N LEU A 396 3.49 17.85 -15.20
CA LEU A 396 2.41 18.83 -15.31
C LEU A 396 2.86 20.13 -14.64
N GLY A 397 3.36 21.05 -15.42
CA GLY A 397 3.92 22.32 -14.94
C GLY A 397 5.44 22.39 -15.02
N SER A 398 6.03 23.43 -14.40
CA SER A 398 7.47 23.74 -14.48
C SER A 398 8.24 23.49 -13.17
N ASP A 399 7.54 23.43 -12.03
CA ASP A 399 8.17 23.41 -10.70
C ASP A 399 8.19 22.00 -10.06
N CYS A 400 7.57 21.01 -10.71
CA CYS A 400 7.60 19.62 -10.30
C CYS A 400 8.80 18.88 -10.88
N GLY A 401 9.18 17.77 -10.24
CA GLY A 401 10.32 16.95 -10.66
C GLY A 401 10.01 15.47 -10.79
N ALA A 402 10.76 14.82 -11.69
CA ALA A 402 10.78 13.37 -11.84
C ALA A 402 12.21 12.86 -11.87
N HIS A 403 12.49 11.79 -11.11
CA HIS A 403 13.83 11.23 -10.94
C HIS A 403 13.80 9.72 -11.10
N THR A 404 14.79 9.16 -11.77
CA THR A 404 14.89 7.71 -11.99
C THR A 404 16.26 7.21 -11.55
N PHE A 405 16.27 6.20 -10.65
CA PHE A 405 17.45 5.60 -10.07
C PHE A 405 17.50 4.09 -10.36
N PRO A 406 17.86 3.67 -11.59
CA PRO A 406 17.99 2.25 -11.90
C PRO A 406 19.28 1.69 -11.33
N TYR A 407 19.22 0.47 -10.79
CA TYR A 407 20.37 -0.28 -10.34
C TYR A 407 20.30 -1.73 -10.84
N MET A 408 21.31 -2.15 -11.59
CA MET A 408 21.40 -3.49 -12.16
C MET A 408 22.64 -4.18 -11.60
N ASP A 409 22.44 -5.35 -10.99
CA ASP A 409 23.48 -6.14 -10.34
C ASP A 409 23.43 -7.58 -10.89
N ILE A 410 24.15 -7.80 -11.98
CA ILE A 410 24.04 -9.02 -12.80
C ILE A 410 25.30 -9.86 -12.66
N HIS A 411 25.14 -11.07 -12.11
CA HIS A 411 26.22 -12.02 -11.84
C HIS A 411 26.11 -13.33 -12.66
N ASN A 412 25.28 -13.35 -13.71
CA ASN A 412 25.12 -14.51 -14.58
C ASN A 412 25.09 -14.07 -16.05
N ASP A 413 25.98 -14.60 -16.89
CA ASP A 413 26.18 -14.21 -18.29
C ASP A 413 25.00 -14.58 -19.21
N THR A 414 24.10 -15.48 -18.78
CA THR A 414 22.92 -15.86 -19.54
C THR A 414 21.70 -14.98 -19.25
N ALA A 415 21.82 -14.07 -18.26
CA ALA A 415 20.73 -13.17 -17.90
C ALA A 415 20.55 -12.06 -18.97
N ILE A 416 19.30 -11.72 -19.27
CA ILE A 416 18.93 -10.64 -20.17
C ILE A 416 18.13 -9.62 -19.37
N VAL A 417 18.65 -8.40 -19.27
CA VAL A 417 18.03 -7.30 -18.53
C VAL A 417 17.88 -6.10 -19.45
N GLU A 418 16.67 -5.64 -19.61
CA GLU A 418 16.30 -4.50 -20.44
C GLU A 418 15.70 -3.41 -19.55
N HIS A 419 16.14 -2.17 -19.72
CA HIS A 419 15.60 -1.02 -19.01
C HIS A 419 15.47 0.17 -19.94
N GLU A 420 14.30 0.76 -19.95
CA GLU A 420 14.03 2.03 -20.61
C GLU A 420 13.37 3.02 -19.63
N ALA A 421 13.67 4.29 -19.81
CA ALA A 421 13.05 5.36 -19.02
C ALA A 421 12.78 6.56 -19.92
N THR A 422 11.59 7.13 -19.76
CA THR A 422 11.21 8.35 -20.48
C THR A 422 10.69 9.39 -19.50
N THR A 423 10.93 10.66 -19.84
CA THR A 423 10.32 11.79 -19.12
C THR A 423 9.76 12.77 -20.15
N SER A 424 8.50 13.09 -20.01
CA SER A 424 7.81 14.01 -20.91
C SER A 424 7.02 15.05 -20.12
N LYS A 425 6.84 16.23 -20.71
CA LYS A 425 5.82 17.19 -20.27
C LYS A 425 4.51 16.92 -21.00
N ILE A 426 3.41 17.32 -20.36
CA ILE A 426 2.12 17.36 -21.07
C ILE A 426 2.23 18.27 -22.30
N SER A 427 1.74 17.82 -23.44
CA SER A 427 1.86 18.55 -24.70
C SER A 427 0.85 19.69 -24.75
N GLU A 428 1.33 20.92 -24.90
CA GLU A 428 0.49 22.10 -25.13
C GLU A 428 -0.34 21.96 -26.40
N ASP A 429 0.19 21.31 -27.45
CA ASP A 429 -0.53 21.03 -28.67
C ASP A 429 -1.70 20.05 -28.45
N GLN A 430 -1.52 19.05 -27.61
CA GLN A 430 -2.60 18.13 -27.24
C GLN A 430 -3.70 18.85 -26.45
N LEU A 431 -3.33 19.68 -25.50
CA LEU A 431 -4.29 20.49 -24.74
C LEU A 431 -5.03 21.47 -25.66
N PHE A 432 -4.31 22.18 -26.52
CA PHE A 432 -4.89 23.05 -27.53
C PHE A 432 -5.87 22.31 -28.44
N TYR A 433 -5.50 21.13 -28.93
CA TYR A 433 -6.36 20.29 -29.75
C TYR A 433 -7.67 19.88 -29.04
N CYS A 434 -7.59 19.52 -27.76
CA CYS A 434 -8.77 19.22 -26.94
C CYS A 434 -9.65 20.48 -26.74
N ASN A 435 -9.04 21.61 -26.43
CA ASN A 435 -9.73 22.87 -26.22
C ASN A 435 -10.47 23.36 -27.48
N GLN A 436 -9.87 23.17 -28.66
CA GLN A 436 -10.51 23.48 -29.95
C GLN A 436 -11.78 22.64 -30.21
N ARG A 437 -11.92 21.51 -29.53
CA ARG A 437 -13.12 20.65 -29.56
C ARG A 437 -14.09 20.91 -28.43
N GLY A 438 -13.87 21.96 -27.65
CA GLY A 438 -14.72 22.35 -26.54
C GLY A 438 -14.54 21.53 -25.28
N ILE A 439 -13.44 20.74 -25.16
CA ILE A 439 -13.08 20.02 -23.94
C ILE A 439 -12.32 20.99 -23.05
N PRO A 440 -12.79 21.28 -21.84
CA PRO A 440 -12.06 22.14 -20.88
C PRO A 440 -10.66 21.59 -20.59
N THR A 441 -9.72 22.45 -20.25
CA THR A 441 -8.31 22.07 -20.02
C THR A 441 -8.18 21.02 -18.93
N GLU A 442 -8.92 21.14 -17.83
CA GLU A 442 -8.91 20.16 -16.72
C GLU A 442 -9.38 18.78 -17.17
N ASP A 443 -10.47 18.71 -17.95
CA ASP A 443 -10.97 17.46 -18.51
C ASP A 443 -9.95 16.85 -19.49
N ALA A 444 -9.29 17.68 -20.29
CA ALA A 444 -8.24 17.25 -21.22
C ALA A 444 -7.03 16.66 -20.47
N VAL A 445 -6.59 17.30 -19.38
CA VAL A 445 -5.53 16.75 -18.50
C VAL A 445 -5.96 15.40 -17.91
N GLY A 446 -7.18 15.32 -17.39
CA GLY A 446 -7.71 14.05 -16.86
C GLY A 446 -7.73 12.92 -17.89
N LEU A 447 -8.12 13.21 -19.14
CA LEU A 447 -8.11 12.25 -20.26
C LEU A 447 -6.69 11.77 -20.59
N ILE A 448 -5.73 12.70 -20.68
CA ILE A 448 -4.32 12.38 -21.00
C ILE A 448 -3.72 11.51 -19.88
N VAL A 449 -3.92 11.90 -18.63
CA VAL A 449 -3.40 11.18 -17.44
C VAL A 449 -4.00 9.78 -17.33
N ASN A 450 -5.31 9.63 -17.50
CA ASN A 450 -5.95 8.32 -17.50
C ASN A 450 -5.46 7.44 -18.65
N GLY A 451 -5.25 8.02 -19.83
CA GLY A 451 -4.65 7.34 -20.96
C GLY A 451 -3.23 6.87 -20.69
N TYR A 452 -2.43 7.72 -20.04
CA TYR A 452 -1.05 7.41 -19.63
C TYR A 452 -0.96 6.29 -18.59
N ALA A 453 -1.87 6.26 -17.61
CA ALA A 453 -1.93 5.26 -16.56
C ALA A 453 -2.63 3.95 -16.96
N LYS A 454 -3.22 3.88 -18.15
CA LYS A 454 -4.11 2.79 -18.59
C LYS A 454 -3.53 1.39 -18.42
N ASP A 455 -2.26 1.20 -18.73
CA ASP A 455 -1.60 -0.12 -18.64
C ASP A 455 -1.57 -0.67 -17.22
N VAL A 456 -1.44 0.22 -16.22
CA VAL A 456 -1.49 -0.12 -14.79
C VAL A 456 -2.92 -0.33 -14.34
N LEU A 457 -3.82 0.59 -14.70
CA LEU A 457 -5.23 0.54 -14.27
C LEU A 457 -5.93 -0.72 -14.77
N ASN A 458 -5.62 -1.19 -15.98
CA ASN A 458 -6.16 -2.43 -16.54
C ASN A 458 -5.74 -3.72 -15.79
N LYS A 459 -4.77 -3.63 -14.87
CA LYS A 459 -4.35 -4.76 -14.02
C LYS A 459 -5.17 -4.87 -12.74
N LEU A 460 -5.87 -3.80 -12.36
CA LEU A 460 -6.76 -3.79 -11.21
C LEU A 460 -8.07 -4.53 -11.52
N PRO A 461 -8.72 -5.14 -10.52
CA PRO A 461 -10.12 -5.51 -10.62
C PRO A 461 -10.98 -4.32 -11.05
N MET A 462 -12.02 -4.56 -11.87
CA MET A 462 -12.76 -3.50 -12.56
C MET A 462 -13.30 -2.41 -11.61
N GLU A 463 -13.81 -2.79 -10.45
CA GLU A 463 -14.38 -1.87 -9.46
C GLU A 463 -13.33 -0.90 -8.92
N PHE A 464 -12.13 -1.42 -8.63
CA PHE A 464 -11.01 -0.61 -8.13
C PHE A 464 -10.32 0.19 -9.24
N ALA A 465 -10.37 -0.28 -10.49
CA ALA A 465 -9.91 0.49 -11.63
C ALA A 465 -10.72 1.78 -11.81
N VAL A 466 -12.04 1.71 -11.62
CA VAL A 466 -12.92 2.90 -11.67
C VAL A 466 -12.62 3.88 -10.53
N GLU A 467 -12.44 3.37 -9.31
CA GLU A 467 -12.05 4.19 -8.16
C GLU A 467 -10.69 4.86 -8.41
N ALA A 468 -9.69 4.09 -8.85
CA ALA A 468 -8.37 4.62 -9.16
C ALA A 468 -8.40 5.69 -10.25
N GLN A 469 -9.20 5.50 -11.32
CA GLN A 469 -9.37 6.52 -12.36
C GLN A 469 -9.95 7.83 -11.81
N LYS A 470 -10.96 7.73 -10.93
CA LYS A 470 -11.53 8.91 -10.26
C LYS A 470 -10.49 9.61 -9.39
N LEU A 471 -9.72 8.85 -8.60
CA LEU A 471 -8.65 9.39 -7.73
C LEU A 471 -7.56 10.11 -8.54
N LEU A 472 -7.12 9.56 -9.67
CA LEU A 472 -6.13 10.19 -10.54
C LEU A 472 -6.61 11.54 -11.05
N SER A 473 -7.88 11.63 -11.43
CA SER A 473 -8.46 12.89 -11.91
C SER A 473 -8.55 13.94 -10.80
N VAL A 474 -9.06 13.56 -9.63
CA VAL A 474 -9.22 14.47 -8.46
C VAL A 474 -7.87 14.96 -7.92
N THR A 475 -6.86 14.09 -7.87
CA THR A 475 -5.52 14.48 -7.36
C THR A 475 -4.87 15.56 -8.20
N LEU A 476 -5.22 15.68 -9.46
CA LEU A 476 -4.62 16.64 -10.42
C LEU A 476 -5.53 17.82 -10.76
N GLU A 477 -6.69 17.96 -10.13
CA GLU A 477 -7.54 19.14 -10.27
C GLU A 477 -6.79 20.41 -9.85
N GLY A 478 -6.92 21.47 -10.63
CA GLY A 478 -6.25 22.76 -10.37
C GLY A 478 -4.77 22.83 -10.81
N THR A 479 -4.21 21.77 -11.42
CA THR A 479 -2.80 21.75 -11.87
C THR A 479 -2.58 22.26 -13.29
N ALA A 480 -3.65 22.57 -14.02
CA ALA A 480 -3.63 22.99 -15.43
C ALA A 480 -3.50 24.54 -15.61
N GLY A 481 -2.93 25.25 -14.63
CA GLY A 481 -2.70 26.70 -14.67
C GLY A 481 -1.30 27.07 -15.12
#